data_76b7f91afefa5f5d38f8e4a70d67d203
#
_entry.id   76b7f91afefa5f5d38f8e4a70d67d203
#
_cell.length_a   1.000
_cell.length_b   1.000
_cell.length_c   1.000
_cell.angle_alpha   90.00
_cell.angle_beta   90.00
_cell.angle_gamma   90.00
#
_symmetry.space_group_name_H-M   'P 1'
#
loop_
_entity.id
_entity.type
_entity.pdbx_description
1 polymer ?
#
loop_
_entity_poly.entity_id
_entity_poly.type
_entity_poly.pdbx_seq_one_letter_code
_entity_poly.pdbx_strand_id
1 'polypeptide(L)'
;MEALEMIAERRSVRKYKNERVSRELMTEIIAVSSWAPSWANTQVARYTVIDNPALIARISEEGVNGFTYNMKTLQNAPGVVVLSYVKGKSGKLHAENFATTKTNMWEMFDAGIACQTFCLTAHAKGVGTCIFGVIDDVAIAKIAGIPEDESVAALITYGFEQGEHVKPTSRLSVDQIMRVKEE
;
A
#
# COMPACT_ATOMS: atom_id res chain seq x y z
N MET A 1 3.93 -16.78 13.03
CA MET A 1 2.52 -16.33 12.90
C MET A 1 1.84 -17.18 11.84
N GLU A 2 0.75 -17.79 12.19
CA GLU A 2 -0.04 -18.57 11.25
C GLU A 2 -0.71 -17.66 10.21
N ALA A 3 -0.92 -18.15 8.99
CA ALA A 3 -1.39 -17.30 7.89
C ALA A 3 -2.76 -16.65 8.14
N LEU A 4 -3.69 -17.37 8.75
CA LEU A 4 -5.03 -16.84 9.08
C LEU A 4 -4.97 -15.80 10.21
N GLU A 5 -4.13 -16.04 11.20
CA GLU A 5 -3.86 -15.10 12.30
C GLU A 5 -3.28 -13.79 11.76
N MET A 6 -2.28 -13.87 10.88
CA MET A 6 -1.68 -12.72 10.22
C MET A 6 -2.72 -11.84 9.51
N ILE A 7 -3.67 -12.44 8.79
CA ILE A 7 -4.74 -11.71 8.12
C ILE A 7 -5.69 -11.06 9.15
N ALA A 8 -6.07 -11.81 10.19
CA ALA A 8 -7.03 -11.36 11.20
C ALA A 8 -6.46 -10.28 12.14
N GLU A 9 -5.16 -10.28 12.40
CA GLU A 9 -4.52 -9.39 13.37
C GLU A 9 -3.86 -8.15 12.75
N ARG A 10 -3.55 -8.13 11.45
CA ARG A 10 -3.01 -6.92 10.82
C ARG A 10 -3.92 -5.70 11.03
N ARG A 11 -3.33 -4.60 11.49
CA ARG A 11 -4.04 -3.31 11.75
C ARG A 11 -3.40 -2.15 10.99
N SER A 12 -4.16 -1.07 10.83
CA SER A 12 -3.64 0.22 10.37
C SER A 12 -2.97 0.93 11.55
N VAL A 13 -1.65 0.80 11.62
CA VAL A 13 -0.82 1.42 12.65
C VAL A 13 -0.56 2.88 12.31
N ARG A 14 -0.75 3.78 13.27
CA ARG A 14 -0.64 5.24 13.07
C ARG A 14 0.23 5.92 14.13
N LYS A 15 0.76 5.14 15.07
CA LYS A 15 1.73 5.58 16.08
C LYS A 15 2.94 4.67 15.99
N TYR A 16 4.10 5.25 15.80
CA TYR A 16 5.33 4.53 15.57
C TYR A 16 6.38 4.88 16.62
N LYS A 17 7.24 3.93 16.93
CA LYS A 17 8.47 4.17 17.68
C LYS A 17 9.40 5.04 16.84
N ASN A 18 10.24 5.84 17.51
CA ASN A 18 11.33 6.56 16.84
C ASN A 18 12.50 5.59 16.56
N GLU A 19 12.23 4.60 15.72
CA GLU A 19 13.16 3.53 15.35
C GLU A 19 13.02 3.27 13.85
N ARG A 20 14.14 3.21 13.15
CA ARG A 20 14.15 2.98 11.70
C ARG A 20 13.99 1.50 11.40
N VAL A 21 13.19 1.20 10.39
CA VAL A 21 13.17 -0.11 9.74
C VAL A 21 14.40 -0.18 8.84
N SER A 22 15.22 -1.20 9.00
CA SER A 22 16.44 -1.31 8.21
C SER A 22 16.16 -1.53 6.72
N ARG A 23 17.11 -1.18 5.88
CA ARG A 23 17.01 -1.39 4.44
C ARG A 23 16.92 -2.88 4.09
N GLU A 24 17.63 -3.72 4.83
CA GLU A 24 17.63 -5.17 4.68
C GLU A 24 16.26 -5.74 4.97
N LEU A 25 15.64 -5.37 6.10
CA LEU A 25 14.30 -5.81 6.46
C LEU A 25 13.25 -5.32 5.44
N MET A 26 13.36 -4.07 4.97
CA MET A 26 12.45 -3.56 3.93
C MET A 26 12.63 -4.32 2.61
N THR A 27 13.86 -4.66 2.25
CA THR A 27 14.16 -5.48 1.05
C THR A 27 13.53 -6.86 1.15
N GLU A 28 13.61 -7.52 2.31
CA GLU A 28 12.95 -8.80 2.55
C GLU A 28 11.42 -8.69 2.44
N ILE A 29 10.84 -7.63 3.00
CA ILE A 29 9.38 -7.38 2.89
C ILE A 29 8.97 -7.23 1.44
N ILE A 30 9.67 -6.41 0.66
CA ILE A 30 9.37 -6.19 -0.75
C ILE A 30 9.58 -7.46 -1.57
N ALA A 31 10.64 -8.22 -1.30
CA ALA A 31 10.92 -9.48 -1.99
C ALA A 31 9.78 -10.50 -1.84
N VAL A 32 9.20 -10.63 -0.64
CA VAL A 32 8.02 -11.48 -0.43
C VAL A 32 6.78 -10.85 -1.07
N SER A 33 6.64 -9.52 -1.00
CA SER A 33 5.48 -8.80 -1.58
C SER A 33 5.43 -8.92 -3.12
N SER A 34 6.56 -9.16 -3.78
CA SER A 34 6.62 -9.35 -5.24
C SER A 34 5.90 -10.62 -5.72
N TRP A 35 5.55 -11.54 -4.84
CA TRP A 35 4.72 -12.70 -5.13
C TRP A 35 3.22 -12.39 -5.23
N ALA A 36 2.81 -11.15 -5.02
CA ALA A 36 1.45 -10.70 -5.26
C ALA A 36 1.04 -11.01 -6.71
N PRO A 37 -0.10 -11.69 -6.95
CA PRO A 37 -0.55 -11.94 -8.31
C PRO A 37 -0.95 -10.63 -8.99
N SER A 38 -0.83 -10.61 -10.31
CA SER A 38 -1.26 -9.50 -11.16
C SER A 38 -1.88 -10.01 -12.45
N TRP A 39 -2.61 -9.16 -13.16
CA TRP A 39 -3.18 -9.49 -14.47
C TRP A 39 -2.11 -10.10 -15.39
N ALA A 40 -2.37 -11.32 -15.88
CA ALA A 40 -1.45 -12.04 -16.76
C ALA A 40 0.04 -11.97 -16.33
N ASN A 41 0.30 -11.88 -15.03
CA ASN A 41 1.62 -11.72 -14.43
C ASN A 41 2.40 -10.48 -14.94
N THR A 42 1.70 -9.38 -15.16
CA THR A 42 2.29 -8.12 -15.65
C THR A 42 3.23 -7.45 -14.63
N GLN A 43 3.10 -7.79 -13.34
CA GLN A 43 3.95 -7.32 -12.26
C GLN A 43 4.12 -5.79 -12.28
N VAL A 44 3.01 -5.05 -12.40
CA VAL A 44 3.01 -3.60 -12.57
C VAL A 44 3.36 -2.81 -11.32
N ALA A 45 3.20 -3.39 -10.12
CA ALA A 45 3.44 -2.68 -8.86
C ALA A 45 4.91 -2.26 -8.68
N ARG A 46 5.10 -1.05 -8.13
CA ARG A 46 6.41 -0.48 -7.78
C ARG A 46 6.35 0.10 -6.37
N TYR A 47 7.46 0.00 -5.64
CA TYR A 47 7.57 0.45 -4.25
C TYR A 47 8.72 1.45 -4.13
N THR A 48 8.42 2.74 -4.00
CA THR A 48 9.42 3.77 -3.72
C THR A 48 9.47 3.99 -2.21
N VAL A 49 10.56 3.54 -1.59
CA VAL A 49 10.78 3.63 -0.14
C VAL A 49 11.44 4.96 0.20
N ILE A 50 10.82 5.74 1.08
CA ILE A 50 11.29 7.05 1.52
C ILE A 50 11.46 7.01 3.04
N ASP A 51 12.68 7.19 3.52
CA ASP A 51 13.06 7.32 4.92
C ASP A 51 13.76 8.67 5.23
N ASN A 52 13.75 9.57 4.23
CA ASN A 52 14.27 10.93 4.37
C ASN A 52 13.21 11.83 5.04
N PRO A 53 13.47 12.37 6.26
CA PRO A 53 12.51 13.17 7.00
C PRO A 53 12.03 14.43 6.24
N ALA A 54 12.90 15.05 5.44
CA ALA A 54 12.54 16.25 4.68
C ALA A 54 11.55 15.92 3.55
N LEU A 55 11.71 14.78 2.88
CA LEU A 55 10.75 14.32 1.86
C LEU A 55 9.43 13.90 2.50
N ILE A 56 9.45 13.23 3.66
CA ILE A 56 8.24 12.85 4.41
C ILE A 56 7.48 14.11 4.86
N ALA A 57 8.18 15.14 5.34
CA ALA A 57 7.56 16.42 5.71
C ALA A 57 6.89 17.09 4.51
N ARG A 58 7.55 17.14 3.36
CA ARG A 58 6.96 17.69 2.12
C ARG A 58 5.73 16.89 1.68
N ILE A 59 5.77 15.56 1.71
CA ILE A 59 4.60 14.71 1.41
C ILE A 59 3.46 15.01 2.39
N SER A 60 3.77 15.22 3.69
CA SER A 60 2.77 15.57 4.70
C SER A 60 2.09 16.91 4.42
N GLU A 61 2.81 17.90 3.91
CA GLU A 61 2.31 19.23 3.65
C GLU A 61 1.59 19.35 2.30
N GLU A 62 2.18 18.79 1.24
CA GLU A 62 1.75 18.97 -0.15
C GLU A 62 0.94 17.78 -0.69
N GLY A 63 1.17 16.55 -0.17
CA GLY A 63 0.71 15.30 -0.78
C GLY A 63 -0.56 14.67 -0.18
N VAL A 64 -1.19 15.27 0.85
CA VAL A 64 -2.36 14.67 1.53
C VAL A 64 -3.58 15.58 1.57
N ASN A 65 -3.70 16.50 0.62
CA ASN A 65 -4.87 17.37 0.43
C ASN A 65 -5.34 18.08 1.71
N GLY A 66 -4.41 18.47 2.61
CA GLY A 66 -4.71 19.11 3.88
C GLY A 66 -5.43 18.21 4.89
N PHE A 67 -5.52 16.89 4.66
CA PHE A 67 -6.19 15.98 5.57
C PHE A 67 -5.35 15.77 6.84
N THR A 68 -5.66 16.52 7.89
CA THR A 68 -4.88 16.65 9.12
C THR A 68 -4.60 15.31 9.81
N TYR A 69 -5.48 14.32 9.66
CA TYR A 69 -5.29 13.00 10.24
C TYR A 69 -4.12 12.24 9.59
N ASN A 70 -3.99 12.33 8.26
CA ASN A 70 -2.87 11.75 7.53
C ASN A 70 -1.57 12.54 7.81
N MET A 71 -1.64 13.87 7.85
CA MET A 71 -0.49 14.72 8.19
C MET A 71 0.13 14.31 9.53
N LYS A 72 -0.68 14.18 10.58
CA LYS A 72 -0.21 13.76 11.92
C LYS A 72 0.44 12.37 11.91
N THR A 73 -0.09 11.44 11.13
CA THR A 73 0.48 10.08 11.02
C THR A 73 1.81 10.11 10.28
N LEU A 74 1.93 10.86 9.17
CA LEU A 74 3.17 11.03 8.43
C LEU A 74 4.27 11.68 9.27
N GLN A 75 3.94 12.73 10.03
CA GLN A 75 4.91 13.42 10.91
C GLN A 75 5.53 12.51 11.98
N ASN A 76 4.86 11.40 12.33
CA ASN A 76 5.34 10.45 13.31
C ASN A 76 5.85 9.14 12.69
N ALA A 77 5.76 8.99 11.37
CA ALA A 77 6.22 7.79 10.69
C ALA A 77 7.71 7.85 10.40
N PRO A 78 8.50 6.81 10.72
CA PRO A 78 9.92 6.76 10.38
C PRO A 78 10.16 6.53 8.89
N GLY A 79 9.12 6.12 8.14
CA GLY A 79 9.19 5.93 6.70
C GLY A 79 7.83 5.86 6.02
N VAL A 80 7.84 6.05 4.72
CA VAL A 80 6.69 5.92 3.83
C VAL A 80 7.08 5.18 2.56
N VAL A 81 6.19 4.34 2.06
CA VAL A 81 6.27 3.75 0.72
C VAL A 81 5.27 4.45 -0.17
N VAL A 82 5.73 4.97 -1.29
CA VAL A 82 4.86 5.34 -2.41
C VAL A 82 4.65 4.08 -3.23
N LEU A 83 3.44 3.56 -3.21
CA LEU A 83 3.05 2.47 -4.09
C LEU A 83 2.56 3.06 -5.40
N SER A 84 3.25 2.72 -6.49
CA SER A 84 2.88 3.07 -7.86
C SER A 84 2.68 1.83 -8.72
N TYR A 85 2.14 2.01 -9.90
CA TYR A 85 2.01 0.96 -10.91
C TYR A 85 2.40 1.50 -12.29
N VAL A 86 2.99 0.63 -13.11
CA VAL A 86 3.33 0.93 -14.51
C VAL A 86 2.05 0.95 -15.33
N LYS A 87 1.80 2.08 -16.01
CA LYS A 87 0.60 2.29 -16.83
C LYS A 87 0.62 1.48 -18.13
N GLY A 88 -0.56 1.19 -18.65
CA GLY A 88 -0.76 0.65 -19.99
C GLY A 88 -0.48 -0.85 -20.15
N LYS A 89 -0.30 -1.61 -19.06
CA LYS A 89 0.02 -3.04 -19.11
C LYS A 89 -1.11 -3.94 -18.64
N SER A 90 -1.64 -3.74 -17.44
CA SER A 90 -2.70 -4.59 -16.90
C SER A 90 -4.02 -4.33 -17.61
N GLY A 91 -4.82 -5.38 -17.77
CA GLY A 91 -6.07 -5.34 -18.54
C GLY A 91 -5.91 -5.64 -20.03
N LYS A 92 -4.68 -5.82 -20.52
CA LYS A 92 -4.37 -6.16 -21.91
C LYS A 92 -3.86 -7.62 -22.01
N LEU A 93 -4.20 -8.29 -23.13
CA LEU A 93 -3.62 -9.58 -23.50
C LEU A 93 -2.97 -9.37 -24.86
N HIS A 94 -1.80 -9.71 -25.14
CA HIS A 94 -1.09 -9.78 -26.44
C HIS A 94 -1.42 -8.69 -27.50
N ALA A 95 -2.22 -7.68 -27.19
CA ALA A 95 -2.70 -6.63 -28.07
C ALA A 95 -2.63 -5.25 -27.41
N GLU A 96 -2.75 -4.19 -28.20
CA GLU A 96 -2.78 -2.83 -27.69
C GLU A 96 -4.09 -2.50 -26.95
N ASN A 97 -5.17 -3.21 -27.28
CA ASN A 97 -6.49 -2.97 -26.75
C ASN A 97 -6.73 -3.70 -25.42
N PHE A 98 -7.54 -3.09 -24.56
CA PHE A 98 -7.99 -3.74 -23.34
C PHE A 98 -8.88 -4.95 -23.63
N ALA A 99 -8.65 -6.03 -22.89
CA ALA A 99 -9.37 -7.30 -23.05
C ALA A 99 -10.76 -7.32 -22.40
N THR A 100 -11.05 -6.35 -21.52
CA THR A 100 -12.33 -6.27 -20.80
C THR A 100 -12.85 -4.84 -20.73
N THR A 101 -14.14 -4.69 -20.41
CA THR A 101 -14.80 -3.40 -20.18
C THR A 101 -14.26 -2.62 -18.98
N LYS A 102 -13.47 -3.26 -18.11
CA LYS A 102 -12.82 -2.60 -16.97
C LYS A 102 -11.57 -1.82 -17.37
N THR A 103 -11.08 -2.01 -18.58
CA THR A 103 -9.95 -1.27 -19.15
C THR A 103 -8.72 -1.22 -18.22
N ASN A 104 -8.19 -0.02 -17.96
CA ASN A 104 -7.04 0.22 -17.07
C ASN A 104 -7.36 0.08 -15.57
N MET A 105 -8.60 -0.15 -15.18
CA MET A 105 -8.93 -0.39 -13.76
C MET A 105 -8.22 -1.62 -13.19
N TRP A 106 -7.77 -2.55 -14.05
CA TRP A 106 -6.96 -3.68 -13.64
C TRP A 106 -5.60 -3.28 -13.05
N GLU A 107 -5.06 -2.15 -13.47
CA GLU A 107 -3.81 -1.61 -12.91
C GLU A 107 -3.97 -1.25 -11.43
N MET A 108 -5.06 -0.55 -11.09
CA MET A 108 -5.38 -0.22 -9.71
C MET A 108 -5.77 -1.45 -8.89
N PHE A 109 -6.43 -2.43 -9.52
CA PHE A 109 -6.75 -3.71 -8.88
C PHE A 109 -5.47 -4.47 -8.50
N ASP A 110 -4.52 -4.60 -9.41
CA ASP A 110 -3.22 -5.22 -9.19
C ASP A 110 -2.43 -4.48 -8.09
N ALA A 111 -2.43 -3.14 -8.12
CA ALA A 111 -1.82 -2.33 -7.09
C ALA A 111 -2.46 -2.58 -5.71
N GLY A 112 -3.78 -2.76 -5.65
CA GLY A 112 -4.51 -3.10 -4.41
C GLY A 112 -4.09 -4.47 -3.85
N ILE A 113 -3.92 -5.48 -4.70
CA ILE A 113 -3.41 -6.81 -4.31
C ILE A 113 -1.98 -6.70 -3.77
N ALA A 114 -1.11 -5.98 -4.49
CA ALA A 114 0.28 -5.75 -4.09
C ALA A 114 0.37 -4.99 -2.76
N CYS A 115 -0.49 -3.98 -2.57
CA CYS A 115 -0.62 -3.20 -1.34
C CYS A 115 -0.95 -4.09 -0.13
N GLN A 116 -1.96 -4.95 -0.27
CA GLN A 116 -2.35 -5.85 0.82
C GLN A 116 -1.26 -6.88 1.10
N THR A 117 -0.64 -7.45 0.07
CA THR A 117 0.47 -8.40 0.24
C THR A 117 1.63 -7.75 0.99
N PHE A 118 2.00 -6.51 0.64
CA PHE A 118 3.01 -5.73 1.36
C PHE A 118 2.64 -5.52 2.83
N CYS A 119 1.41 -5.10 3.12
CA CYS A 119 0.97 -4.86 4.49
C CYS A 119 0.95 -6.15 5.34
N LEU A 120 0.58 -7.28 4.77
CA LEU A 120 0.62 -8.58 5.45
C LEU A 120 2.06 -9.04 5.71
N THR A 121 2.93 -8.91 4.72
CA THR A 121 4.34 -9.27 4.86
C THR A 121 5.04 -8.39 5.90
N ALA A 122 4.79 -7.08 5.87
CA ALA A 122 5.32 -6.15 6.87
C ALA A 122 4.85 -6.54 8.28
N HIS A 123 3.55 -6.83 8.44
CA HIS A 123 2.98 -7.27 9.72
C HIS A 123 3.62 -8.58 10.22
N ALA A 124 3.81 -9.57 9.35
CA ALA A 124 4.47 -10.82 9.69
C ALA A 124 5.93 -10.62 10.15
N LYS A 125 6.57 -9.55 9.69
CA LYS A 125 7.94 -9.13 10.08
C LYS A 125 7.96 -8.14 11.25
N GLY A 126 6.82 -7.88 11.92
CA GLY A 126 6.71 -6.96 13.06
C GLY A 126 6.68 -5.48 12.69
N VAL A 127 6.53 -5.15 11.42
CA VAL A 127 6.44 -3.77 10.91
C VAL A 127 4.98 -3.39 10.73
N GLY A 128 4.52 -2.38 11.47
CA GLY A 128 3.19 -1.78 11.33
C GLY A 128 3.08 -0.91 10.09
N THR A 129 1.90 -0.91 9.46
CA THR A 129 1.62 -0.13 8.26
C THR A 129 0.29 0.60 8.34
N CYS A 130 0.14 1.71 7.60
CA CYS A 130 -1.14 2.35 7.36
C CYS A 130 -1.22 2.86 5.92
N ILE A 131 -2.29 2.48 5.21
CA ILE A 131 -2.55 2.88 3.82
C ILE A 131 -3.32 4.20 3.81
N PHE A 132 -2.91 5.14 2.98
CA PHE A 132 -3.58 6.42 2.73
C PHE A 132 -4.11 6.50 1.31
N GLY A 133 -5.42 6.79 1.19
CA GLY A 133 -6.09 7.05 -0.08
C GLY A 133 -6.52 8.52 -0.25
N VAL A 134 -6.53 9.33 0.83
CA VAL A 134 -6.74 10.77 0.72
C VAL A 134 -5.38 11.41 0.45
N ILE A 135 -5.02 11.48 -0.82
CA ILE A 135 -3.70 11.92 -1.30
C ILE A 135 -3.84 12.77 -2.56
N ASP A 136 -2.85 13.60 -2.82
CA ASP A 136 -2.58 14.23 -4.12
C ASP A 136 -1.50 13.39 -4.83
N ASP A 137 -1.93 12.51 -5.71
CA ASP A 137 -1.07 11.56 -6.42
C ASP A 137 -0.07 12.29 -7.33
N VAL A 138 -0.45 13.43 -7.93
CA VAL A 138 0.42 14.24 -8.79
C VAL A 138 1.52 14.92 -7.98
N ALA A 139 1.17 15.54 -6.85
CA ALA A 139 2.15 16.16 -5.97
C ALA A 139 3.13 15.13 -5.41
N ILE A 140 2.62 13.96 -4.98
CA ILE A 140 3.46 12.86 -4.48
C ILE A 140 4.40 12.34 -5.56
N ALA A 141 3.91 12.12 -6.78
CA ALA A 141 4.73 11.65 -7.89
C ALA A 141 5.92 12.60 -8.13
N LYS A 142 5.68 13.89 -8.10
CA LYS A 142 6.72 14.93 -8.26
C LYS A 142 7.72 14.93 -7.09
N ILE A 143 7.24 14.84 -5.84
CA ILE A 143 8.09 14.86 -4.64
C ILE A 143 8.97 13.60 -4.58
N ALA A 144 8.39 12.44 -4.89
CA ALA A 144 9.04 11.14 -4.83
C ALA A 144 9.87 10.80 -6.08
N GLY A 145 9.78 11.60 -7.14
CA GLY A 145 10.47 11.35 -8.42
C GLY A 145 9.94 10.10 -9.13
N ILE A 146 8.62 9.86 -9.08
CA ILE A 146 7.99 8.73 -9.76
C ILE A 146 8.06 8.93 -11.27
N PRO A 147 8.48 7.91 -12.05
CA PRO A 147 8.56 8.00 -13.52
C PRO A 147 7.21 8.33 -14.17
N GLU A 148 7.25 9.00 -15.33
CA GLU A 148 6.04 9.43 -16.04
C GLU A 148 5.17 8.26 -16.55
N ASP A 149 5.76 7.09 -16.77
CA ASP A 149 5.05 5.86 -17.17
C ASP A 149 4.41 5.13 -15.98
N GLU A 150 4.58 5.66 -14.77
CA GLU A 150 3.92 5.15 -13.56
C GLU A 150 2.80 6.07 -13.08
N SER A 151 1.93 5.54 -12.22
CA SER A 151 0.90 6.29 -11.51
C SER A 151 0.89 5.89 -10.05
N VAL A 152 0.77 6.87 -9.15
CA VAL A 152 0.69 6.63 -7.70
C VAL A 152 -0.67 6.03 -7.36
N ALA A 153 -0.68 4.88 -6.68
CA ALA A 153 -1.88 4.21 -6.22
C ALA A 153 -2.23 4.56 -4.77
N ALA A 154 -1.24 4.62 -3.90
CA ALA A 154 -1.41 4.88 -2.47
C ALA A 154 -0.10 5.30 -1.81
N LEU A 155 -0.20 5.94 -0.64
CA LEU A 155 0.90 6.03 0.32
C LEU A 155 0.72 4.96 1.41
N ILE A 156 1.82 4.39 1.90
CA ILE A 156 1.83 3.43 2.99
C ILE A 156 2.88 3.90 4.01
N THR A 157 2.44 4.45 5.15
CA THR A 157 3.38 4.68 6.25
C THR A 157 3.80 3.36 6.89
N TYR A 158 5.04 3.27 7.36
CA TYR A 158 5.56 2.07 8.00
C TYR A 158 6.47 2.40 9.17
N GLY A 159 6.59 1.48 10.12
CA GLY A 159 7.46 1.57 11.28
C GLY A 159 7.09 0.54 12.36
N PHE A 160 7.85 0.48 13.43
CA PHE A 160 7.50 -0.35 14.58
C PHE A 160 6.38 0.31 15.39
N GLU A 161 5.31 -0.46 15.69
CA GLU A 161 4.16 0.05 16.42
C GLU A 161 4.55 0.53 17.81
N GLN A 162 4.03 1.71 18.21
CA GLN A 162 4.22 2.27 19.54
C GLN A 162 2.96 2.07 20.39
N GLY A 163 3.13 1.53 21.60
CA GLY A 163 2.06 1.29 22.57
C GLY A 163 1.37 -0.05 22.38
N GLU A 164 0.10 -0.11 22.80
CA GLU A 164 -0.71 -1.31 22.66
C GLU A 164 -1.15 -1.51 21.21
N HIS A 165 -1.23 -2.77 20.78
CA HIS A 165 -1.72 -3.12 19.45
C HIS A 165 -3.12 -2.59 19.20
N VAL A 166 -3.34 -2.02 18.01
CA VAL A 166 -4.60 -1.39 17.63
C VAL A 166 -5.75 -2.41 17.68
N LYS A 167 -6.82 -2.10 18.42
CA LYS A 167 -8.00 -2.96 18.50
C LYS A 167 -8.68 -3.10 17.14
N PRO A 168 -9.25 -4.28 16.84
CA PRO A 168 -9.98 -4.49 15.59
C PRO A 168 -11.24 -3.61 15.52
N THR A 169 -11.50 -3.06 14.35
CA THR A 169 -12.80 -2.45 14.02
C THR A 169 -13.80 -3.55 13.67
N SER A 170 -15.11 -3.25 13.80
CA SER A 170 -16.17 -4.17 13.41
C SER A 170 -16.07 -4.61 11.94
N ARG A 171 -16.58 -5.77 11.65
CA ARG A 171 -16.73 -6.31 10.29
C ARG A 171 -18.19 -6.63 10.04
N LEU A 172 -18.58 -6.57 8.79
CA LEU A 172 -19.88 -7.10 8.37
C LEU A 172 -19.92 -8.61 8.63
N SER A 173 -21.11 -9.15 8.92
CA SER A 173 -21.30 -10.58 9.05
C SER A 173 -21.12 -11.27 7.69
N VAL A 174 -20.85 -12.57 7.70
CA VAL A 174 -20.70 -13.36 6.47
C VAL A 174 -21.93 -13.24 5.58
N ASP A 175 -23.14 -13.29 6.16
CA ASP A 175 -24.40 -13.18 5.42
C ASP A 175 -24.60 -11.84 4.72
N GLN A 176 -23.94 -10.78 5.18
CA GLN A 176 -23.99 -9.47 4.54
C GLN A 176 -23.05 -9.35 3.32
N ILE A 177 -22.04 -10.18 3.23
CA ILE A 177 -21.00 -10.12 2.17
C ILE A 177 -20.99 -11.32 1.23
N MET A 178 -21.57 -12.46 1.66
CA MET A 178 -21.65 -13.69 0.88
C MET A 178 -23.04 -13.82 0.25
N ARG A 179 -23.09 -14.22 -1.00
CA ARG A 179 -24.34 -14.61 -1.68
C ARG A 179 -24.11 -15.98 -2.30
N VAL A 180 -24.95 -16.94 -1.94
CA VAL A 180 -25.02 -18.25 -2.58
C VAL A 180 -26.15 -18.19 -3.59
N LYS A 181 -25.90 -18.57 -4.84
CA LYS A 181 -26.95 -18.84 -5.83
C LYS A 181 -27.14 -20.35 -5.83
N GLU A 182 -28.27 -20.77 -5.33
CA GLU A 182 -28.85 -22.09 -5.63
C GLU A 182 -29.69 -21.87 -6.89
N GLU A 183 -29.66 -22.78 -7.83
CA GLU A 183 -30.23 -22.68 -9.19
C GLU A 183 -31.53 -21.90 -9.30
#